data_91e55a621aa6f25fe2c7d21cb1499170
#
_entry.id   91e55a621aa6f25fe2c7d21cb1499170
#
_cell.length_a   1.000
_cell.length_b   1.000
_cell.length_c   1.000
_cell.angle_alpha   90.00
_cell.angle_beta   90.00
_cell.angle_gamma   90.00
#
_symmetry.space_group_name_H-M   'P 1'
#
loop_
_entity.id
_entity.type
_entity.pdbx_description
1 polymer ?
#
loop_
_entity_poly.entity_id
_entity_poly.type
_entity_poly.pdbx_seq_one_letter_code
_entity_poly.pdbx_strand_id
1 'polypeptide(L)' 'MKKILIPVQKEFCAECSLAIMRFMQNLEGIVSVESEEGEVSITFNEATIAEERVQKIARENIEKLGYRVGN' A
#
# COMPACT_ATOMS: atom_id res chain seq x y z
N MET A 1 -15.31 -5.62 -2.66
CA MET A 1 -13.97 -5.14 -2.28
C MET A 1 -13.19 -4.73 -3.50
N LYS A 2 -12.31 -3.76 -3.33
CA LYS A 2 -11.50 -3.24 -4.43
C LYS A 2 -10.03 -3.50 -4.18
N LYS A 3 -9.26 -3.57 -5.25
CA LYS A 3 -7.83 -3.76 -5.19
C LYS A 3 -7.16 -2.67 -6.01
N ILE A 4 -6.13 -2.04 -5.45
CA ILE A 4 -5.34 -1.05 -6.19
C ILE A 4 -3.90 -1.53 -6.28
N LEU A 5 -3.23 -1.11 -7.33
CA LEU A 5 -1.82 -1.41 -7.56
C LEU A 5 -1.04 -0.11 -7.55
N ILE A 6 0.01 -0.07 -6.76
CA ILE A 6 0.86 1.12 -6.65
C ILE A 6 2.25 0.74 -7.16
N PRO A 7 2.70 1.33 -8.26
CA PRO A 7 4.05 1.05 -8.75
C PRO A 7 5.09 1.62 -7.79
N VAL A 8 6.13 0.84 -7.52
CA VAL A 8 7.20 1.23 -6.61
C VAL A 8 8.54 0.87 -7.21
N GLN A 9 9.61 1.32 -6.57
CA GLN A 9 10.96 0.98 -7.01
C GLN A 9 11.22 -0.52 -6.85
N LYS A 10 12.08 -1.06 -7.70
CA LYS A 10 12.42 -2.47 -7.64
C LYS A 10 13.06 -2.90 -6.33
N GLU A 11 13.70 -1.97 -5.65
CA GLU A 11 14.35 -2.22 -4.37
C GLU A 11 13.36 -2.40 -3.23
N PHE A 12 12.09 -2.14 -3.49
CA PHE A 12 11.06 -2.31 -2.47
C PHE A 12 10.95 -3.80 -2.13
N CYS A 13 11.27 -4.14 -0.90
CA CYS A 13 11.42 -5.53 -0.48
C CYS A 13 10.21 -6.03 0.31
N ALA A 14 10.20 -7.35 0.56
CA ALA A 14 9.13 -7.96 1.34
C ALA A 14 9.05 -7.39 2.77
N GLU A 15 10.19 -7.06 3.36
CA GLU A 15 10.21 -6.47 4.70
C GLU A 15 9.54 -5.10 4.71
N CYS A 16 9.73 -4.33 3.63
CA CYS A 16 9.11 -3.02 3.51
C CYS A 16 7.58 -3.16 3.40
N SER A 17 7.13 -4.16 2.66
CA SER A 17 5.70 -4.39 2.53
C SER A 17 5.09 -4.82 3.86
N LEU A 18 5.83 -5.56 4.69
CA LEU A 18 5.36 -5.92 6.03
C LEU A 18 5.18 -4.70 6.92
N ALA A 19 6.09 -3.72 6.82
CA ALA A 19 5.98 -2.50 7.58
C ALA A 19 4.72 -1.73 7.17
N ILE A 20 4.47 -1.65 5.87
CA ILE A 20 3.27 -1.01 5.35
C ILE A 20 2.03 -1.77 5.79
N MET A 21 2.07 -3.09 5.71
CA MET A 21 0.95 -3.93 6.12
C MET A 21 0.59 -3.69 7.58
N ARG A 22 1.59 -3.66 8.47
CA ARG A 22 1.35 -3.41 9.89
C ARG A 22 0.70 -2.06 10.14
N PHE A 23 1.16 -1.06 9.43
CA PHE A 23 0.59 0.27 9.55
C PHE A 23 -0.86 0.27 9.04
N MET A 24 -1.08 -0.28 7.87
CA MET A 24 -2.39 -0.22 7.23
C MET A 24 -3.41 -1.15 7.88
N GLN A 25 -2.96 -2.22 8.54
CA GLN A 25 -3.89 -3.08 9.27
C GLN A 25 -4.62 -2.36 10.40
N ASN A 26 -4.06 -1.27 10.88
CA ASN A 26 -4.71 -0.46 11.89
C ASN A 26 -5.79 0.44 11.30
N LEU A 27 -5.88 0.50 9.99
CA LEU A 27 -6.87 1.30 9.31
C LEU A 27 -8.10 0.45 9.03
N GLU A 28 -9.26 0.97 9.42
CA GLU A 28 -10.50 0.29 9.13
C GLU A 28 -10.73 0.26 7.63
N GLY A 29 -11.09 -0.92 7.13
CA GLY A 29 -11.38 -1.09 5.72
C GLY A 29 -10.27 -1.74 4.91
N ILE A 30 -9.07 -1.84 5.44
CA ILE A 30 -7.97 -2.50 4.75
C ILE A 30 -8.05 -4.01 4.99
N VAL A 31 -8.07 -4.77 3.91
CA VAL A 31 -8.18 -6.23 3.96
C VAL A 31 -6.81 -6.88 3.88
N SER A 32 -6.01 -6.51 2.88
CA SER A 32 -4.69 -7.10 2.73
C SER A 32 -3.76 -6.18 1.95
N VAL A 33 -2.47 -6.36 2.17
CA VAL A 33 -1.43 -5.63 1.44
C VAL A 33 -0.40 -6.66 1.00
N GLU A 34 -0.09 -6.68 -0.28
CA GLU A 34 0.89 -7.60 -0.83
C GLU A 34 1.89 -6.83 -1.67
N SER A 35 3.12 -7.31 -1.72
CA SER A 35 4.12 -6.74 -2.60
C SER A 35 4.48 -7.74 -3.69
N GLU A 36 4.59 -7.23 -4.90
CA GLU A 36 5.06 -7.98 -6.04
C GLU A 36 6.19 -7.18 -6.65
N GLU A 37 6.92 -7.79 -7.55
CA GLU A 37 8.05 -7.12 -8.18
C GLU A 37 7.60 -5.82 -8.85
N GLY A 38 8.05 -4.71 -8.30
CA GLY A 38 7.73 -3.39 -8.83
C GLY A 38 6.36 -2.84 -8.47
N GLU A 39 5.58 -3.56 -7.66
CA GLU A 39 4.23 -3.11 -7.31
C GLU A 39 3.84 -3.49 -5.89
N VAL A 40 3.00 -2.68 -5.31
CA VAL A 40 2.33 -3.00 -4.04
C VAL A 40 0.83 -3.07 -4.34
N SER A 41 0.20 -4.18 -3.99
CA SER A 41 -1.24 -4.31 -4.17
C SER A 41 -1.94 -4.22 -2.82
N ILE A 42 -3.02 -3.47 -2.78
CA ILE A 42 -3.79 -3.25 -1.56
C ILE A 42 -5.24 -3.58 -1.83
N THR A 43 -5.77 -4.52 -1.07
CA THR A 43 -7.19 -4.87 -1.13
C THR A 43 -7.90 -4.18 0.01
N PHE A 44 -8.96 -3.49 -0.28
CA PHE A 44 -9.70 -2.71 0.71
C PHE A 44 -11.20 -2.76 0.46
N ASN A 45 -11.97 -2.40 1.49
CA ASN A 45 -13.41 -2.32 1.40
C ASN A 45 -13.79 -0.88 1.06
N GLU A 46 -14.19 -0.63 -0.17
CA GLU A 46 -14.53 0.71 -0.65
C GLU A 46 -15.74 1.31 0.06
N ALA A 47 -16.53 0.48 0.72
CA ALA A 47 -17.66 0.99 1.51
C ALA A 47 -17.18 1.59 2.83
N THR A 48 -15.99 1.21 3.30
CA THR A 48 -15.45 1.68 4.57
C THR A 48 -14.43 2.79 4.38
N ILE A 49 -13.59 2.68 3.34
CA ILE A 49 -12.54 3.65 3.08
C ILE A 49 -12.49 3.97 1.60
N ALA A 50 -12.31 5.25 1.27
CA ALA A 50 -12.24 5.68 -0.12
C ALA A 50 -10.93 5.29 -0.77
N GLU A 51 -10.99 4.97 -2.07
CA GLU A 51 -9.80 4.60 -2.83
C GLU A 51 -8.73 5.68 -2.79
N GLU A 52 -9.13 6.95 -2.94
CA GLU A 52 -8.19 8.06 -2.89
C GLU A 52 -7.44 8.11 -1.57
N ARG A 53 -8.13 7.82 -0.49
CA ARG A 53 -7.52 7.82 0.83
C ARG A 53 -6.53 6.69 0.98
N VAL A 54 -6.88 5.51 0.47
CA VAL A 54 -5.98 4.36 0.49
C VAL A 54 -4.70 4.67 -0.28
N GLN A 55 -4.85 5.24 -1.47
CA GLN A 55 -3.70 5.60 -2.30
C GLN A 55 -2.80 6.61 -1.59
N LYS A 56 -3.39 7.64 -1.02
CA LYS A 56 -2.63 8.68 -0.34
C LYS A 56 -1.85 8.12 0.84
N ILE A 57 -2.50 7.33 1.67
CA ILE A 57 -1.86 6.76 2.84
C ILE A 57 -0.73 5.81 2.44
N ALA A 58 -0.98 4.99 1.44
CA ALA A 58 0.02 4.04 0.97
C ALA A 58 1.25 4.76 0.41
N ARG A 59 1.04 5.78 -0.41
CA ARG A 59 2.13 6.56 -0.97
C ARG A 59 2.96 7.23 0.11
N GLU A 60 2.30 7.85 1.08
CA GLU A 60 3.00 8.51 2.17
C GLU A 60 3.86 7.52 2.96
N ASN A 61 3.36 6.32 3.19
CA ASN A 61 4.12 5.32 3.93
C ASN A 61 5.32 4.81 3.14
N ILE A 62 5.14 4.58 1.85
CA ILE A 62 6.24 4.16 0.99
C ILE A 62 7.33 5.22 0.98
N GLU A 63 6.95 6.48 0.86
CA GLU A 63 7.91 7.57 0.85
C GLU A 63 8.64 7.72 2.19
N LYS A 64 7.95 7.50 3.29
CA LYS A 64 8.57 7.55 4.61
C LYS A 64 9.65 6.48 4.79
N LEU A 65 9.50 5.35 4.09
CA LEU A 65 10.50 4.30 4.12
C LEU A 65 11.71 4.60 3.23
N GLY A 66 11.67 5.71 2.51
CA GLY A 66 12.77 6.11 1.65
C GLY A 66 12.65 5.65 0.21
N TYR A 67 11.51 5.09 -0.17
CA TYR A 67 11.28 4.63 -1.54
C TYR A 67 10.42 5.64 -2.27
N ARG A 68 10.57 5.67 -3.59
CA ARG A 68 9.74 6.52 -4.43
C ARG A 68 8.58 5.71 -4.98
N VAL A 69 7.42 6.33 -5.02
CA VAL A 69 6.29 5.75 -5.70
C VAL A 69 6.47 6.03 -7.19
N GLY A 70 6.44 4.98 -7.99
CA GLY A 70 6.55 5.10 -9.43
C GLY A 70 5.29 5.75 -9.93
N ASN A 71 5.42 6.78 -10.78
CA ASN A 71 4.40 7.52 -11.25
C ASN A 71 3.40 7.20 -11.91
#